data_25ee960c68e55f7aa426386dab248a62
#
_entry.id   25ee960c68e55f7aa426386dab248a62
#
_cell.length_a   1.000
_cell.length_b   1.000
_cell.length_c   1.000
_cell.angle_alpha   90.00
_cell.angle_beta   90.00
_cell.angle_gamma   90.00
#
_symmetry.space_group_name_H-M   'P 1'
#
loop_
_entity.id
_entity.type
_entity.pdbx_description
1 polymer ?
#
loop_
_entity_poly.entity_id
_entity_poly.type
_entity_poly.pdbx_seq_one_letter_code
_entity_poly.pdbx_strand_id
1 'polypeptide(L)'
;MSEVTMNPADWLPHRPPFLLLDVMVSIEPGLRASGLWTLTGDEWFFPGHFPGRPTTPGVLLLESMAQCGAVAVLSDPKYTGRLPLFGGIEHARFRRQVAPGDTVLLECEMTKLSARGGKGHGRATVDGSVAAEADLL
;
A
#
# COMPACT_ATOMS: atom_id res chain seq x y z
N MET A 1 -10.83 -9.70 22.97
CA MET A 1 -9.74 -8.74 22.74
C MET A 1 -10.19 -7.74 21.69
N SER A 2 -10.16 -6.50 22.03
CA SER A 2 -10.55 -5.46 21.07
C SER A 2 -9.49 -5.33 19.99
N GLU A 3 -9.93 -5.29 18.75
CA GLU A 3 -9.05 -4.97 17.65
C GLU A 3 -8.63 -3.51 17.77
N VAL A 4 -7.33 -3.27 17.72
CA VAL A 4 -6.81 -1.92 17.69
C VAL A 4 -6.73 -1.48 16.24
N THR A 5 -7.59 -0.55 15.85
CA THR A 5 -7.52 0.06 14.53
C THR A 5 -6.33 1.00 14.50
N MET A 6 -5.39 0.75 13.60
CA MET A 6 -4.16 1.53 13.47
C MET A 6 -4.26 2.45 12.27
N ASN A 7 -4.01 3.74 12.51
CA ASN A 7 -4.08 4.75 11.46
C ASN A 7 -2.72 4.83 10.74
N PRO A 8 -2.67 4.57 9.42
CA PRO A 8 -1.42 4.65 8.68
C PRO A 8 -0.75 6.03 8.76
N ALA A 9 -1.51 7.10 8.95
CA ALA A 9 -0.97 8.44 9.08
C ALA A 9 -0.10 8.62 10.35
N ASP A 10 -0.17 7.70 11.31
CA ASP A 10 0.69 7.75 12.49
C ASP A 10 2.15 7.48 12.15
N TRP A 11 2.43 6.81 11.04
CA TRP A 11 3.79 6.50 10.58
C TRP A 11 4.15 7.19 9.28
N LEU A 12 3.17 7.35 8.37
CA LEU A 12 3.41 7.90 7.03
C LEU A 12 3.32 9.42 7.02
N PRO A 13 4.16 10.09 6.22
CA PRO A 13 4.01 11.53 5.95
C PRO A 13 2.86 11.83 4.98
N HIS A 14 2.40 10.81 4.23
CA HIS A 14 1.32 10.94 3.25
C HIS A 14 0.03 11.42 3.90
N ARG A 15 -0.73 12.22 3.18
CA ARG A 15 -2.05 12.73 3.63
C ARG A 15 -3.04 12.68 2.46
N PRO A 16 -4.35 12.67 2.75
CA PRO A 16 -5.33 12.79 1.67
C PRO A 16 -5.03 13.99 0.76
N PRO A 17 -5.19 13.88 -0.54
CA PRO A 17 -5.82 12.75 -1.25
C PRO A 17 -4.86 11.63 -1.65
N PHE A 18 -3.60 11.66 -1.23
CA PHE A 18 -2.60 10.67 -1.63
C PHE A 18 -2.27 9.63 -0.57
N LEU A 19 -2.99 9.58 0.52
CA LEU A 19 -2.89 8.49 1.50
C LEU A 19 -3.81 7.36 1.02
N LEU A 20 -3.22 6.29 0.50
CA LEU A 20 -3.94 5.19 -0.16
C LEU A 20 -4.04 3.96 0.74
N LEU A 21 -4.27 4.18 2.01
CA LEU A 21 -4.54 3.17 3.03
C LEU A 21 -5.53 3.77 4.02
N ASP A 22 -6.57 3.01 4.36
CA ASP A 22 -7.56 3.45 5.32
C ASP A 22 -7.18 3.07 6.74
N VAL A 23 -6.67 1.85 6.91
CA VAL A 23 -6.37 1.29 8.23
C VAL A 23 -5.29 0.22 8.09
N MET A 24 -4.39 0.13 9.07
CA MET A 24 -3.46 -0.96 9.16
C MET A 24 -4.09 -2.13 9.90
N VAL A 25 -3.84 -3.34 9.42
CA VAL A 25 -4.33 -4.58 10.02
C VAL A 25 -3.27 -5.21 10.92
N SER A 26 -2.03 -5.25 10.45
CA SER A 26 -0.92 -5.80 11.21
C SER A 26 0.37 -5.07 10.88
N ILE A 27 1.25 -4.97 11.86
CA ILE A 27 2.56 -4.34 11.72
C ILE A 27 3.57 -5.15 12.52
N GLU A 28 4.61 -5.64 11.84
CA GLU A 28 5.81 -6.18 12.47
C GLU A 28 6.96 -5.26 12.07
N PRO A 29 7.39 -4.33 12.98
CA PRO A 29 8.36 -3.30 12.63
C PRO A 29 9.63 -3.84 11.98
N GLY A 30 10.02 -3.27 10.85
CA GLY A 30 11.20 -3.68 10.10
C GLY A 30 11.00 -4.93 9.25
N LEU A 31 9.89 -5.64 9.38
CA LEU A 31 9.66 -6.93 8.72
C LEU A 31 8.53 -6.90 7.71
N ARG A 32 7.33 -6.59 8.15
CA ARG A 32 6.14 -6.62 7.27
C ARG A 32 5.00 -5.80 7.85
N ALA A 33 4.05 -5.49 6.97
CA ALA A 33 2.81 -4.85 7.37
C ALA A 33 1.70 -5.24 6.42
N SER A 34 0.46 -5.13 6.90
CA SER A 34 -0.73 -5.26 6.05
C SER A 34 -1.74 -4.19 6.42
N GLY A 35 -2.52 -3.77 5.42
CA GLY A 35 -3.53 -2.75 5.60
C GLY A 35 -4.64 -2.88 4.57
N LEU A 36 -5.68 -2.09 4.75
CA LEU A 36 -6.86 -2.10 3.88
C LEU A 36 -7.05 -0.75 3.20
N TRP A 37 -7.49 -0.81 1.95
CA TRP A 37 -7.91 0.37 1.18
C TRP A 37 -9.22 0.05 0.48
N THR A 38 -10.28 0.73 0.88
CA THR A 38 -11.61 0.56 0.27
C THR A 38 -11.84 1.64 -0.76
N LEU A 39 -12.14 1.23 -1.99
CA LEU A 39 -12.47 2.16 -3.08
C LEU A 39 -13.95 2.48 -2.99
N THR A 40 -14.26 3.73 -2.63
CA THR A 40 -15.65 4.17 -2.45
C THR A 40 -16.33 4.55 -3.75
N GLY A 41 -15.54 4.99 -4.73
CA GLY A 41 -16.05 5.55 -5.98
C GLY A 41 -15.88 7.05 -6.07
N ASP A 42 -15.56 7.71 -4.96
CA ASP A 42 -15.39 9.17 -4.89
C ASP A 42 -13.94 9.60 -5.03
N GLU A 43 -13.02 8.64 -5.23
CA GLU A 43 -11.61 8.96 -5.37
C GLU A 43 -11.36 9.82 -6.61
N TRP A 44 -10.40 10.73 -6.49
CA TRP A 44 -10.13 11.79 -7.47
C TRP A 44 -9.78 11.29 -8.88
N PHE A 45 -9.27 10.05 -9.01
CA PHE A 45 -8.81 9.51 -10.29
C PHE A 45 -9.92 8.86 -11.13
N PHE A 46 -11.03 8.45 -10.52
CA PHE A 46 -12.07 7.71 -11.25
C PHE A 46 -12.74 8.48 -12.40
N PRO A 47 -13.03 9.79 -12.28
CA PRO A 47 -13.67 10.49 -13.39
C PRO A 47 -12.88 10.45 -14.70
N GLY A 48 -11.55 10.39 -14.61
CA GLY A 48 -10.68 10.34 -15.78
C GLY A 48 -10.19 8.93 -16.12
N HIS A 49 -10.46 7.94 -15.27
CA HIS A 49 -9.89 6.60 -15.43
C HIS A 49 -10.93 5.50 -15.11
N PHE A 50 -11.95 5.31 -15.92
CA PHE A 50 -12.24 6.00 -17.18
C PHE A 50 -13.68 6.49 -17.13
N PRO A 51 -14.07 7.50 -17.93
CA PRO A 51 -15.46 7.98 -17.93
C PRO A 51 -16.46 6.84 -18.15
N GLY A 52 -17.39 6.68 -17.20
CA GLY A 52 -18.40 5.61 -17.24
C GLY A 52 -17.89 4.20 -16.93
N ARG A 53 -16.58 4.01 -16.76
CA ARG A 53 -15.99 2.70 -16.45
C ARG A 53 -14.84 2.88 -15.45
N PRO A 54 -15.15 3.18 -14.18
CA PRO A 54 -14.12 3.45 -13.19
C PRO A 54 -13.32 2.19 -12.87
N THR A 55 -12.01 2.32 -12.95
CA THR A 55 -11.07 1.28 -12.50
C THR A 55 -9.90 1.94 -11.77
N THR A 56 -9.42 1.31 -10.73
CA THR A 56 -8.29 1.84 -9.97
C THR A 56 -7.02 1.71 -10.82
N PRO A 57 -6.29 2.82 -11.05
CA PRO A 57 -5.03 2.73 -11.79
C PRO A 57 -4.07 1.74 -11.14
N GLY A 58 -3.51 0.83 -11.94
CA GLY A 58 -2.59 -0.18 -11.43
C GLY A 58 -1.39 0.43 -10.72
N VAL A 59 -0.88 1.56 -11.23
CA VAL A 59 0.26 2.24 -10.60
C VAL A 59 -0.09 2.75 -9.19
N LEU A 60 -1.35 3.04 -8.91
CA LEU A 60 -1.78 3.44 -7.56
C LEU A 60 -1.92 2.24 -6.62
N LEU A 61 -2.16 1.05 -7.15
CA LEU A 61 -2.06 -0.18 -6.34
C LEU A 61 -0.62 -0.40 -5.91
N LEU A 62 0.35 -0.15 -6.80
CA LEU A 62 1.77 -0.22 -6.46
C LEU A 62 2.13 0.83 -5.40
N GLU A 63 1.61 2.04 -5.53
CA GLU A 63 1.83 3.10 -4.54
C GLU A 63 1.24 2.70 -3.19
N SER A 64 0.03 2.15 -3.15
CA SER A 64 -0.60 1.68 -1.93
C SER A 64 0.23 0.57 -1.24
N MET A 65 0.76 -0.38 -2.03
CA MET A 65 1.70 -1.39 -1.51
C MET A 65 2.94 -0.76 -0.90
N ALA A 66 3.49 0.25 -1.58
CA ALA A 66 4.68 0.95 -1.12
C ALA A 66 4.41 1.70 0.18
N GLN A 67 3.23 2.30 0.31
CA GLN A 67 2.84 2.93 1.56
C GLN A 67 2.74 1.91 2.68
N CYS A 68 2.18 0.74 2.40
CA CYS A 68 2.12 -0.36 3.36
C CYS A 68 3.52 -0.79 3.79
N GLY A 69 4.43 -0.96 2.83
CA GLY A 69 5.83 -1.28 3.11
C GLY A 69 6.54 -0.17 3.89
N ALA A 70 6.21 1.08 3.60
CA ALA A 70 6.76 2.22 4.33
C ALA A 70 6.32 2.20 5.80
N VAL A 71 5.10 1.77 6.10
CA VAL A 71 4.66 1.59 7.49
C VAL A 71 5.55 0.54 8.18
N ALA A 72 5.82 -0.58 7.51
CA ALA A 72 6.70 -1.61 8.08
C ALA A 72 8.09 -1.05 8.42
N VAL A 73 8.64 -0.21 7.54
CA VAL A 73 9.95 0.40 7.74
C VAL A 73 9.90 1.47 8.84
N LEU A 74 8.98 2.41 8.72
CA LEU A 74 8.92 3.59 9.59
C LEU A 74 8.43 3.29 10.99
N SER A 75 7.80 2.15 11.21
CA SER A 75 7.42 1.68 12.54
C SER A 75 8.63 1.13 13.32
N ASP A 76 9.74 0.83 12.63
CA ASP A 76 11.00 0.51 13.29
C ASP A 76 11.63 1.83 13.78
N PRO A 77 11.96 1.95 15.09
CA PRO A 77 12.55 3.18 15.64
C PRO A 77 13.81 3.65 14.92
N LYS A 78 14.56 2.73 14.28
CA LYS A 78 15.76 3.11 13.52
C LYS A 78 15.46 3.99 12.32
N TYR A 79 14.24 3.94 11.79
CA TYR A 79 13.87 4.60 10.54
C TYR A 79 12.73 5.60 10.70
N THR A 80 12.14 5.72 11.88
CA THR A 80 11.03 6.64 12.14
C THR A 80 11.39 8.06 11.73
N GLY A 81 10.48 8.72 11.04
CA GLY A 81 10.63 10.11 10.59
C GLY A 81 11.34 10.28 9.26
N ARG A 82 11.83 9.21 8.65
CA ARG A 82 12.42 9.30 7.31
C ARG A 82 11.36 9.45 6.23
N LEU A 83 11.75 10.05 5.12
CA LEU A 83 10.86 10.23 3.97
C LEU A 83 10.96 9.01 3.06
N PRO A 84 9.85 8.26 2.85
CA PRO A 84 9.87 7.09 1.98
C PRO A 84 9.77 7.51 0.52
N LEU A 85 10.77 7.15 -0.28
CA LEU A 85 10.80 7.42 -1.71
C LEU A 85 11.07 6.13 -2.47
N PHE A 86 10.40 5.97 -3.62
CA PHE A 86 10.68 4.86 -4.51
C PHE A 86 12.08 4.96 -5.10
N GLY A 87 12.84 3.87 -5.02
CA GLY A 87 14.09 3.73 -5.77
C GLY A 87 13.90 2.93 -7.05
N GLY A 88 12.86 2.09 -7.09
CA GLY A 88 12.57 1.29 -8.27
C GLY A 88 11.43 0.32 -8.04
N ILE A 89 10.94 -0.27 -9.12
CA ILE A 89 9.88 -1.26 -9.11
C ILE A 89 10.31 -2.38 -10.06
N GLU A 90 10.29 -3.61 -9.59
CA GLU A 90 10.64 -4.78 -10.39
C GLU A 90 9.51 -5.80 -10.38
N HIS A 91 9.38 -6.57 -11.47
CA HIS A 91 8.45 -7.69 -11.56
C HIS A 91 6.99 -7.32 -11.25
N ALA A 92 6.56 -6.13 -11.67
CA ALA A 92 5.18 -5.69 -11.47
C ALA A 92 4.24 -6.50 -12.36
N ARG A 93 3.16 -7.01 -11.78
CA ARG A 93 2.11 -7.76 -12.49
C ARG A 93 0.75 -7.26 -12.04
N PHE A 94 -0.12 -7.03 -13.00
CA PHE A 94 -1.51 -6.62 -12.78
C PHE A 94 -2.41 -7.75 -13.27
N ARG A 95 -3.17 -8.38 -12.36
CA ARG A 95 -3.87 -9.63 -12.63
C ARG A 95 -5.37 -9.49 -12.69
N ARG A 96 -5.94 -8.43 -12.10
CA ARG A 96 -7.36 -8.12 -12.20
C ARG A 96 -7.59 -6.65 -11.93
N GLN A 97 -8.73 -6.15 -12.42
CA GLN A 97 -9.14 -4.78 -12.14
C GLN A 97 -9.68 -4.66 -10.71
N VAL A 98 -9.50 -3.49 -10.13
CA VAL A 98 -10.07 -3.10 -8.84
C VAL A 98 -11.03 -1.95 -9.09
N ALA A 99 -12.28 -2.13 -8.69
CA ALA A 99 -13.37 -1.21 -9.00
C ALA A 99 -13.93 -0.57 -7.72
N PRO A 100 -14.72 0.52 -7.85
CA PRO A 100 -15.44 1.06 -6.71
C PRO A 100 -16.26 -0.04 -5.99
N GLY A 101 -16.21 -0.03 -4.67
CA GLY A 101 -16.84 -1.06 -3.83
C GLY A 101 -15.89 -2.17 -3.40
N ASP A 102 -14.73 -2.30 -4.06
CA ASP A 102 -13.75 -3.31 -3.65
C ASP A 102 -12.96 -2.83 -2.44
N THR A 103 -12.65 -3.75 -1.53
CA THR A 103 -11.70 -3.53 -0.45
C THR A 103 -10.44 -4.30 -0.77
N VAL A 104 -9.32 -3.58 -0.85
CA VAL A 104 -8.03 -4.15 -1.19
C VAL A 104 -7.25 -4.42 0.09
N LEU A 105 -6.75 -5.66 0.23
CA LEU A 105 -5.78 -6.00 1.26
C LEU A 105 -4.38 -5.79 0.68
N LEU A 106 -3.64 -4.87 1.27
CA LEU A 106 -2.25 -4.60 0.91
C LEU A 106 -1.35 -5.33 1.90
N GLU A 107 -0.37 -6.05 1.37
CA GLU A 107 0.63 -6.74 2.17
C GLU A 107 2.00 -6.42 1.60
N CYS A 108 2.95 -6.11 2.47
CA CYS A 108 4.34 -5.90 2.05
C CYS A 108 5.26 -6.53 3.07
N GLU A 109 6.16 -7.40 2.58
CA GLU A 109 7.18 -8.05 3.38
C GLU A 109 8.54 -7.55 2.93
N MET A 110 9.33 -7.04 3.89
CA MET A 110 10.68 -6.58 3.59
C MET A 110 11.62 -7.77 3.42
N THR A 111 12.31 -7.83 2.29
CA THR A 111 13.29 -8.87 1.99
C THR A 111 14.72 -8.41 2.26
N LYS A 112 14.95 -7.10 2.19
CA LYS A 112 16.20 -6.44 2.57
C LYS A 112 15.89 -5.09 3.19
N LEU A 113 16.61 -4.72 4.24
CA LEU A 113 16.45 -3.40 4.86
C LEU A 113 17.77 -2.97 5.46
N SER A 114 18.23 -1.77 5.09
CA SER A 114 19.45 -1.15 5.61
C SER A 114 19.26 0.36 5.69
N ALA A 115 20.26 1.06 6.24
CA ALA A 115 20.25 2.51 6.33
C ALA A 115 20.21 3.20 4.96
N ARG A 116 20.60 2.52 3.89
CA ARG A 116 20.66 3.07 2.52
C ARG A 116 19.38 2.84 1.74
N GLY A 117 18.53 1.92 2.17
CA GLY A 117 17.29 1.60 1.48
C GLY A 117 16.83 0.20 1.79
N GLY A 118 15.74 -0.19 1.16
CA GLY A 118 15.14 -1.50 1.36
C GLY A 118 14.57 -2.07 0.09
N LYS A 119 14.28 -3.36 0.13
CA LYS A 119 13.53 -4.06 -0.90
C LYS A 119 12.44 -4.85 -0.21
N GLY A 120 11.24 -4.78 -0.75
CA GLY A 120 10.09 -5.52 -0.24
C GLY A 120 9.29 -6.14 -1.37
N HIS A 121 8.56 -7.20 -1.05
CA HIS A 121 7.59 -7.79 -1.97
C HIS A 121 6.20 -7.37 -1.53
N GLY A 122 5.46 -6.73 -2.44
CA GLY A 122 4.12 -6.24 -2.18
C GLY A 122 3.06 -7.03 -2.94
N ARG A 123 1.90 -7.13 -2.34
CA ARG A 123 0.75 -7.79 -2.94
C ARG A 123 -0.53 -7.04 -2.58
N ALA A 124 -1.41 -6.90 -3.56
CA ALA A 124 -2.75 -6.36 -3.40
C ALA A 124 -3.76 -7.44 -3.77
N THR A 125 -4.66 -7.77 -2.84
CA THR A 125 -5.68 -8.80 -3.06
C THR A 125 -7.07 -8.26 -2.80
N VAL A 126 -8.05 -8.78 -3.57
CA VAL A 126 -9.48 -8.48 -3.37
C VAL A 126 -10.20 -9.82 -3.29
N ASP A 127 -10.89 -10.06 -2.18
CA ASP A 127 -11.62 -11.32 -1.93
C ASP A 127 -10.73 -12.56 -2.16
N GLY A 128 -9.47 -12.47 -1.71
CA GLY A 128 -8.52 -13.57 -1.83
C GLY A 128 -7.86 -13.70 -3.20
N SER A 129 -8.24 -12.89 -4.18
CA SER A 129 -7.70 -12.92 -5.53
C SER A 129 -6.65 -11.84 -5.71
N VAL A 130 -5.47 -12.21 -6.20
CA VAL A 130 -4.37 -11.25 -6.40
C VAL A 130 -4.74 -10.28 -7.53
N ALA A 131 -4.77 -8.99 -7.20
CA ALA A 131 -5.01 -7.93 -8.19
C ALA A 131 -3.69 -7.42 -8.76
N ALA A 132 -2.68 -7.26 -7.92
CA ALA A 132 -1.36 -6.82 -8.35
C ALA A 132 -0.29 -7.32 -7.39
N GLU A 133 0.94 -7.43 -7.88
CA GLU A 133 2.10 -7.74 -7.06
C GLU A 133 3.35 -7.16 -7.70
N ALA A 134 4.35 -6.85 -6.88
CA ALA A 134 5.61 -6.29 -7.36
C ALA A 134 6.69 -6.37 -6.28
N ASP A 135 7.94 -6.25 -6.73
CA ASP A 135 9.07 -5.98 -5.84
C ASP A 135 9.30 -4.47 -5.83
N LEU A 136 9.41 -3.91 -4.65
CA LEU A 136 9.49 -2.47 -4.41
C LEU A 136 10.85 -2.13 -3.79
N LEU A 137 11.55 -1.15 -4.35
CA LEU A 137 12.85 -0.71 -3.85
C LEU A 137 12.78 0.72 -3.33
#